data_eadeddf4899de846d156ed54515c2ed5
#
_entry.id   eadeddf4899de846d156ed54515c2ed5
#
_cell.length_a   1.000
_cell.length_b   1.000
_cell.length_c   1.000
_cell.angle_alpha   90.00
_cell.angle_beta   90.00
_cell.angle_gamma   90.00
#
_symmetry.space_group_name_H-M   'P 1'
#
loop_
_entity.id
_entity.type
_entity.pdbx_description
1 polymer ?
#
loop_
_entity_poly.entity_id
_entity_poly.type
_entity_poly.pdbx_seq_one_letter_code
_entity_poly.pdbx_strand_id
1 'polypeptide(L)'
;MKHIIISGDGMADWPVKALGGKTLLQAAATPYMDKLARMGRVGRLVTVAEGFHSGSEVANMSVLGYNLPKVYEGRGPLEAASIGVDLQPGEMAMRCNIICIEGDNIKNHSAGHITTEEADVLVKYLQEHLGDDRVHFHTGVQYRHLLVIKGGDKRIDCTPPHDVPLRPFRPLMVKPMEGTENISVPEGGAELTPKQTADLINDLILRSQVLLENHPVNMKRKAEGKDPANSIWPWSPGYRPQMERLSDKFPQVKRGAVISAVDLINGIGYYAGLRRITVEGATGLYDTNYENKVAAALDALRTDDFVYLHIEASDEAGHEGNVPLKIMTIENLDSRAVGPIYEAVKDWEEPVAISVLPDHPTPCELRTHTAEPIPFLIWHPGIEADEVRTFDEVAACEGSYGLMKDCLLYTSPSPRDTERS
;
A
#
# COMPACT_ATOMS: atom_id res chain seq x y z
N MET A 1 19.69 -10.57 -16.78
CA MET A 1 19.56 -9.16 -16.36
C MET A 1 18.64 -9.12 -15.16
N LYS A 2 19.03 -8.43 -14.10
CA LYS A 2 18.24 -8.23 -12.88
C LYS A 2 17.42 -6.95 -13.00
N HIS A 3 16.41 -6.79 -12.15
CA HIS A 3 15.53 -5.63 -12.19
C HIS A 3 15.34 -5.05 -10.79
N ILE A 4 15.37 -3.73 -10.67
CA ILE A 4 14.93 -3.02 -9.49
C ILE A 4 13.90 -1.96 -9.87
N ILE A 5 12.77 -1.96 -9.17
CA ILE A 5 11.81 -0.86 -9.19
C ILE A 5 12.02 -0.04 -7.91
N ILE A 6 12.27 1.25 -8.06
CA ILE A 6 12.35 2.23 -6.99
C ILE A 6 11.07 3.06 -7.05
N SER A 7 10.17 2.80 -6.12
CA SER A 7 8.90 3.51 -6.00
C SER A 7 9.01 4.61 -4.95
N GLY A 8 8.85 5.86 -5.38
CA GLY A 8 8.63 7.00 -4.50
C GLY A 8 7.14 7.24 -4.37
N ASP A 9 6.53 6.69 -3.32
CA ASP A 9 5.09 6.75 -3.08
C ASP A 9 4.58 8.19 -3.12
N GLY A 10 3.49 8.42 -3.84
CA GLY A 10 2.83 9.71 -3.94
C GLY A 10 3.69 10.84 -4.51
N MET A 11 4.86 10.54 -5.13
CA MET A 11 5.86 11.53 -5.53
C MET A 11 5.34 12.53 -6.58
N ALA A 12 4.44 12.10 -7.48
CA ALA A 12 3.85 12.99 -8.48
C ALA A 12 2.90 14.02 -7.84
N ASP A 13 2.79 15.19 -8.48
CA ASP A 13 2.00 16.31 -7.97
C ASP A 13 1.44 17.18 -9.12
N TRP A 14 0.47 18.01 -8.77
CA TRP A 14 -0.05 19.02 -9.68
C TRP A 14 0.90 20.23 -9.80
N PRO A 15 0.78 21.04 -10.89
CA PRO A 15 1.51 22.29 -10.99
C PRO A 15 1.16 23.25 -9.86
N VAL A 16 2.18 23.72 -9.12
CA VAL A 16 2.02 24.59 -7.95
C VAL A 16 2.22 26.05 -8.34
N LYS A 17 1.23 26.90 -8.11
CA LYS A 17 1.27 28.31 -8.45
C LYS A 17 2.46 29.05 -7.83
N ALA A 18 2.79 28.75 -6.56
CA ALA A 18 3.92 29.37 -5.86
C ALA A 18 5.28 29.01 -6.47
N LEU A 19 5.36 27.92 -7.26
CA LEU A 19 6.54 27.47 -7.98
C LEU A 19 6.54 27.93 -9.46
N GLY A 20 5.72 28.92 -9.79
CA GLY A 20 5.60 29.41 -11.17
C GLY A 20 4.89 28.43 -12.10
N GLY A 21 4.02 27.57 -11.58
CA GLY A 21 3.29 26.56 -12.36
C GLY A 21 4.08 25.30 -12.65
N LYS A 22 5.21 25.07 -11.98
CA LYS A 22 5.95 23.80 -12.03
C LYS A 22 5.34 22.78 -11.09
N THR A 23 5.46 21.49 -11.46
CA THR A 23 5.24 20.39 -10.54
C THR A 23 6.37 20.28 -9.52
N LEU A 24 6.22 19.46 -8.50
CA LEU A 24 7.26 19.29 -7.50
C LEU A 24 8.48 18.54 -8.07
N LEU A 25 8.28 17.57 -8.97
CA LEU A 25 9.36 16.93 -9.70
C LEU A 25 10.14 17.92 -10.59
N GLN A 26 9.45 18.87 -11.25
CA GLN A 26 10.12 19.92 -12.01
C GLN A 26 10.88 20.95 -11.15
N ALA A 27 10.51 21.08 -9.89
CA ALA A 27 11.12 22.05 -8.97
C ALA A 27 12.25 21.44 -8.13
N ALA A 28 12.20 20.15 -7.85
CA ALA A 28 13.19 19.40 -7.08
C ALA A 28 14.51 19.24 -7.86
N ALA A 29 15.63 19.22 -7.12
CA ALA A 29 16.93 18.90 -7.70
C ALA A 29 17.12 17.39 -7.75
N THR A 30 16.92 16.78 -8.92
CA THR A 30 16.94 15.33 -9.13
C THR A 30 17.97 14.90 -10.18
N PRO A 31 19.29 15.20 -9.96
CA PRO A 31 20.33 14.99 -10.96
C PRO A 31 20.50 13.53 -11.40
N TYR A 32 20.22 12.55 -10.53
CA TYR A 32 20.33 11.12 -10.89
C TYR A 32 19.12 10.63 -11.68
N MET A 33 17.89 10.99 -11.30
CA MET A 33 16.70 10.69 -12.09
C MET A 33 16.79 11.33 -13.47
N ASP A 34 17.24 12.58 -13.57
CA ASP A 34 17.49 13.26 -14.85
C ASP A 34 18.59 12.60 -15.66
N LYS A 35 19.66 12.13 -15.00
CA LYS A 35 20.73 11.38 -15.66
C LYS A 35 20.19 10.07 -16.26
N LEU A 36 19.41 9.34 -15.49
CA LEU A 36 18.80 8.09 -15.95
C LEU A 36 17.78 8.33 -17.08
N ALA A 37 17.00 9.41 -17.00
CA ALA A 37 16.10 9.81 -18.10
C ALA A 37 16.87 10.09 -19.40
N ARG A 38 18.00 10.83 -19.33
CA ARG A 38 18.85 11.10 -20.50
C ARG A 38 19.50 9.86 -21.10
N MET A 39 19.71 8.81 -20.31
CA MET A 39 20.38 7.58 -20.74
C MET A 39 19.41 6.40 -20.93
N GLY A 40 18.15 6.60 -20.61
CA GLY A 40 17.10 5.60 -20.63
C GLY A 40 15.91 6.00 -21.49
N ARG A 41 14.77 5.46 -21.15
CA ARG A 41 13.49 5.79 -21.77
C ARG A 41 12.47 6.18 -20.73
N VAL A 42 11.60 7.11 -21.10
CA VAL A 42 10.59 7.68 -20.22
C VAL A 42 9.20 7.44 -20.80
N GLY A 43 8.19 7.45 -19.96
CA GLY A 43 6.79 7.36 -20.35
C GLY A 43 5.85 7.69 -19.21
N ARG A 44 4.57 7.49 -19.42
CA ARG A 44 3.52 7.64 -18.42
C ARG A 44 2.80 6.31 -18.23
N LEU A 45 2.41 6.04 -16.99
CA LEU A 45 1.71 4.80 -16.62
C LEU A 45 0.40 5.12 -15.91
N VAL A 46 -0.68 4.45 -16.33
CA VAL A 46 -1.96 4.43 -15.60
C VAL A 46 -1.86 3.35 -14.52
N THR A 47 -1.75 3.75 -13.28
CA THR A 47 -1.66 2.84 -12.13
C THR A 47 -2.99 2.65 -11.42
N VAL A 48 -3.88 3.64 -11.51
CA VAL A 48 -5.24 3.56 -10.98
C VAL A 48 -6.20 3.29 -12.12
N ALA A 49 -6.71 2.06 -12.20
CA ALA A 49 -7.67 1.68 -13.24
C ALA A 49 -9.04 2.34 -13.01
N GLU A 50 -9.78 2.56 -14.10
CA GLU A 50 -11.13 3.11 -14.04
C GLU A 50 -12.05 2.24 -13.13
N GLY A 51 -12.79 2.89 -12.27
CA GLY A 51 -13.68 2.23 -11.31
C GLY A 51 -13.03 1.84 -9.97
N PHE A 52 -11.72 2.05 -9.83
CA PHE A 52 -11.02 1.82 -8.57
C PHE A 52 -10.72 3.15 -7.86
N HIS A 53 -10.69 3.12 -6.53
CA HIS A 53 -10.22 4.26 -5.74
C HIS A 53 -8.71 4.44 -5.90
N SER A 54 -8.25 5.68 -5.75
CA SER A 54 -6.82 6.01 -5.80
C SER A 54 -6.16 5.61 -4.48
N GLY A 55 -5.63 4.41 -4.39
CA GLY A 55 -4.95 3.90 -3.20
C GLY A 55 -3.65 3.18 -3.56
N SER A 56 -2.69 3.17 -2.64
CA SER A 56 -1.38 2.54 -2.86
C SER A 56 -1.51 1.05 -3.17
N GLU A 57 -2.52 0.34 -2.61
CA GLU A 57 -2.77 -1.07 -2.94
C GLU A 57 -3.17 -1.28 -4.39
N VAL A 58 -4.03 -0.42 -4.92
CA VAL A 58 -4.47 -0.45 -6.32
C VAL A 58 -3.30 -0.12 -7.24
N ALA A 59 -2.60 0.97 -6.95
CA ALA A 59 -1.50 1.46 -7.76
C ALA A 59 -0.32 0.48 -7.80
N ASN A 60 0.13 -0.01 -6.65
CA ASN A 60 1.26 -0.93 -6.58
C ASN A 60 0.96 -2.32 -7.20
N MET A 61 -0.28 -2.82 -7.07
CA MET A 61 -0.68 -4.02 -7.82
C MET A 61 -0.62 -3.79 -9.34
N SER A 62 -1.04 -2.61 -9.82
CA SER A 62 -0.95 -2.25 -11.24
C SER A 62 0.50 -2.14 -11.71
N VAL A 63 1.39 -1.51 -10.92
CA VAL A 63 2.83 -1.43 -11.20
C VAL A 63 3.44 -2.82 -11.36
N LEU A 64 3.04 -3.79 -10.54
CA LEU A 64 3.46 -5.19 -10.63
C LEU A 64 2.72 -5.99 -11.71
N GLY A 65 1.81 -5.35 -12.46
CA GLY A 65 1.14 -5.91 -13.63
C GLY A 65 -0.03 -6.84 -13.33
N TYR A 66 -0.65 -6.70 -12.20
CA TYR A 66 -1.83 -7.47 -11.87
C TYR A 66 -3.09 -6.85 -12.47
N ASN A 67 -3.99 -7.71 -12.95
CA ASN A 67 -5.31 -7.32 -13.46
C ASN A 67 -6.24 -7.08 -12.26
N LEU A 68 -6.38 -5.83 -11.82
CA LEU A 68 -7.14 -5.45 -10.62
C LEU A 68 -8.56 -6.04 -10.57
N PRO A 69 -9.39 -5.96 -11.61
CA PRO A 69 -10.72 -6.58 -11.60
C PRO A 69 -10.75 -8.07 -11.25
N LYS A 70 -9.63 -8.78 -11.42
CA LYS A 70 -9.52 -10.20 -11.14
C LYS A 70 -8.92 -10.52 -9.78
N VAL A 71 -8.04 -9.64 -9.26
CA VAL A 71 -7.21 -9.98 -8.11
C VAL A 71 -7.43 -9.09 -6.90
N TYR A 72 -8.00 -7.90 -7.07
CA TYR A 72 -8.19 -6.97 -5.96
C TYR A 72 -9.35 -7.44 -5.06
N GLU A 73 -9.02 -7.67 -3.80
CA GLU A 73 -9.94 -8.19 -2.78
C GLU A 73 -10.13 -7.24 -1.59
N GLY A 74 -9.61 -6.02 -1.67
CA GLY A 74 -9.61 -5.07 -0.54
C GLY A 74 -8.33 -5.13 0.31
N ARG A 75 -8.26 -4.29 1.34
CA ARG A 75 -7.07 -4.13 2.20
C ARG A 75 -6.91 -5.23 3.25
N GLY A 76 -8.01 -5.75 3.78
CA GLY A 76 -8.00 -6.75 4.85
C GLY A 76 -7.06 -7.93 4.59
N PRO A 77 -7.17 -8.64 3.46
CA PRO A 77 -6.29 -9.76 3.16
C PRO A 77 -4.82 -9.36 2.94
N LEU A 78 -4.53 -8.16 2.43
CA LEU A 78 -3.16 -7.69 2.28
C LEU A 78 -2.50 -7.42 3.64
N GLU A 79 -3.25 -6.81 4.57
CA GLU A 79 -2.78 -6.59 5.94
C GLU A 79 -2.67 -7.92 6.70
N ALA A 80 -3.54 -8.91 6.44
CA ALA A 80 -3.41 -10.26 6.98
C ALA A 80 -2.05 -10.88 6.61
N ALA A 81 -1.70 -10.85 5.34
CA ALA A 81 -0.43 -11.38 4.86
C ALA A 81 0.78 -10.67 5.49
N SER A 82 0.70 -9.34 5.69
CA SER A 82 1.79 -8.56 6.26
C SER A 82 2.12 -8.93 7.70
N ILE A 83 1.12 -9.32 8.49
CA ILE A 83 1.29 -9.75 9.89
C ILE A 83 1.45 -11.28 10.03
N GLY A 84 1.61 -12.00 8.91
CA GLY A 84 1.85 -13.45 8.90
C GLY A 84 0.61 -14.31 9.03
N VAL A 85 -0.59 -13.76 8.84
CA VAL A 85 -1.85 -14.51 8.81
C VAL A 85 -2.09 -15.01 7.39
N ASP A 86 -1.93 -16.32 7.18
CA ASP A 86 -2.17 -16.98 5.89
C ASP A 86 -3.64 -17.42 5.78
N LEU A 87 -4.42 -16.62 5.07
CA LEU A 87 -5.85 -16.86 4.89
C LEU A 87 -6.11 -18.18 4.15
N GLN A 88 -6.95 -19.00 4.73
CA GLN A 88 -7.41 -20.26 4.14
C GLN A 88 -8.61 -20.03 3.21
N PRO A 89 -8.91 -20.96 2.29
CA PRO A 89 -10.12 -20.89 1.48
C PRO A 89 -11.38 -20.73 2.34
N GLY A 90 -12.23 -19.76 1.98
CA GLY A 90 -13.45 -19.44 2.72
C GLY A 90 -13.25 -18.52 3.94
N GLU A 91 -12.03 -18.07 4.22
CA GLU A 91 -11.79 -17.05 5.24
C GLU A 91 -11.84 -15.65 4.64
N MET A 92 -12.62 -14.78 5.26
CA MET A 92 -12.71 -13.36 4.96
C MET A 92 -11.94 -12.57 6.00
N ALA A 93 -10.97 -11.76 5.54
CA ALA A 93 -10.23 -10.86 6.40
C ALA A 93 -10.76 -9.43 6.29
N MET A 94 -10.77 -8.73 7.41
CA MET A 94 -11.13 -7.32 7.51
C MET A 94 -10.08 -6.58 8.32
N ARG A 95 -9.69 -5.39 7.89
CA ARG A 95 -9.02 -4.47 8.79
C ARG A 95 -9.95 -4.16 9.96
N CYS A 96 -9.45 -4.25 11.17
CA CYS A 96 -10.19 -4.04 12.40
C CYS A 96 -9.51 -2.97 13.25
N ASN A 97 -9.98 -1.73 13.16
CA ASN A 97 -9.47 -0.69 14.04
C ASN A 97 -10.02 -0.88 15.46
N ILE A 98 -9.21 -0.56 16.47
CA ILE A 98 -9.73 -0.23 17.79
C ILE A 98 -9.89 1.29 17.84
N ILE A 99 -11.12 1.76 18.07
CA ILE A 99 -11.51 3.16 18.02
C ILE A 99 -11.99 3.69 19.36
N CYS A 100 -12.10 5.02 19.48
CA CYS A 100 -12.77 5.67 20.60
C CYS A 100 -14.18 6.10 20.20
N ILE A 101 -15.18 5.60 20.91
CA ILE A 101 -16.56 6.08 20.87
C ILE A 101 -16.83 6.87 22.15
N GLU A 102 -17.39 8.08 21.99
CA GLU A 102 -17.83 8.96 23.07
C GLU A 102 -19.32 9.28 22.89
N GLY A 103 -20.14 8.83 23.82
CA GLY A 103 -21.59 8.82 23.63
C GLY A 103 -21.99 7.93 22.43
N ASP A 104 -22.67 8.53 21.45
CA ASP A 104 -23.05 7.82 20.21
C ASP A 104 -22.13 8.14 19.03
N ASN A 105 -21.03 8.90 19.23
CA ASN A 105 -20.17 9.35 18.13
C ASN A 105 -18.81 8.64 18.10
N ILE A 106 -18.29 8.42 16.90
CA ILE A 106 -16.89 8.04 16.69
C ILE A 106 -16.03 9.25 17.03
N LYS A 107 -15.40 9.28 18.20
CA LYS A 107 -14.55 10.38 18.63
C LYS A 107 -13.29 10.44 17.79
N ASN A 108 -12.62 9.32 17.64
CA ASN A 108 -11.49 9.17 16.73
C ASN A 108 -11.28 7.69 16.33
N HIS A 109 -10.64 7.48 15.21
CA HIS A 109 -10.39 6.16 14.59
C HIS A 109 -9.15 5.42 15.14
N SER A 110 -8.37 6.05 16.01
CA SER A 110 -7.08 5.55 16.50
C SER A 110 -7.02 5.35 18.02
N ALA A 111 -8.17 5.53 18.71
CA ALA A 111 -8.20 5.52 20.18
C ALA A 111 -7.14 6.45 20.82
N GLY A 112 -6.96 7.66 20.23
CA GLY A 112 -5.94 8.62 20.67
C GLY A 112 -4.51 8.09 20.49
N HIS A 113 -4.23 7.45 19.38
CA HIS A 113 -2.94 6.81 19.06
C HIS A 113 -2.50 5.81 20.13
N ILE A 114 -3.37 4.84 20.42
CA ILE A 114 -3.05 3.74 21.36
C ILE A 114 -1.74 3.04 20.97
N THR A 115 -0.94 2.65 21.95
CA THR A 115 0.30 1.91 21.68
C THR A 115 0.01 0.45 21.29
N THR A 116 0.94 -0.19 20.59
CA THR A 116 0.79 -1.60 20.20
C THR A 116 0.66 -2.50 21.42
N GLU A 117 1.41 -2.24 22.48
CA GLU A 117 1.40 -3.02 23.74
C GLU A 117 0.05 -2.93 24.45
N GLU A 118 -0.53 -1.74 24.56
CA GLU A 118 -1.87 -1.55 25.13
C GLU A 118 -2.95 -2.23 24.29
N ALA A 119 -2.86 -2.08 22.98
CA ALA A 119 -3.81 -2.66 22.03
C ALA A 119 -3.74 -4.19 22.00
N ASP A 120 -2.53 -4.77 22.06
CA ASP A 120 -2.33 -6.22 22.09
C ASP A 120 -3.07 -6.89 23.27
N VAL A 121 -3.04 -6.26 24.45
CA VAL A 121 -3.80 -6.74 25.62
C VAL A 121 -5.31 -6.73 25.33
N LEU A 122 -5.82 -5.68 24.70
CA LEU A 122 -7.25 -5.56 24.38
C LEU A 122 -7.67 -6.55 23.29
N VAL A 123 -6.86 -6.73 22.25
CA VAL A 123 -7.16 -7.67 21.16
C VAL A 123 -7.16 -9.12 21.63
N LYS A 124 -6.19 -9.50 22.48
CA LYS A 124 -6.17 -10.83 23.11
C LYS A 124 -7.38 -11.06 24.01
N TYR A 125 -7.79 -10.06 24.77
CA TYR A 125 -9.00 -10.10 25.57
C TYR A 125 -10.27 -10.26 24.71
N LEU A 126 -10.35 -9.57 23.57
CA LEU A 126 -11.44 -9.76 22.61
C LEU A 126 -11.40 -11.15 21.99
N GLN A 127 -10.23 -11.68 21.64
CA GLN A 127 -10.10 -13.05 21.13
C GLN A 127 -10.59 -14.08 22.14
N GLU A 128 -10.28 -13.91 23.44
CA GLU A 128 -10.73 -14.83 24.50
C GLU A 128 -12.26 -14.82 24.70
N HIS A 129 -12.92 -13.65 24.54
CA HIS A 129 -14.33 -13.47 24.91
C HIS A 129 -15.29 -13.45 23.71
N LEU A 130 -14.81 -13.12 22.51
CA LEU A 130 -15.60 -13.03 21.28
C LEU A 130 -15.12 -13.97 20.18
N GLY A 131 -13.87 -14.45 20.28
CA GLY A 131 -13.32 -15.41 19.33
C GLY A 131 -13.90 -16.82 19.50
N ASP A 132 -14.02 -17.53 18.39
CA ASP A 132 -14.47 -18.92 18.34
C ASP A 132 -13.89 -19.61 17.08
N ASP A 133 -14.42 -20.76 16.66
CA ASP A 133 -13.98 -21.48 15.46
C ASP A 133 -14.23 -20.71 14.14
N ARG A 134 -15.03 -19.66 14.17
CA ARG A 134 -15.39 -18.82 13.04
C ARG A 134 -14.74 -17.43 13.09
N VAL A 135 -14.56 -16.87 14.27
CA VAL A 135 -14.16 -15.47 14.50
C VAL A 135 -12.79 -15.43 15.15
N HIS A 136 -11.81 -14.81 14.48
CA HIS A 136 -10.45 -14.69 14.98
C HIS A 136 -9.98 -13.24 14.93
N PHE A 137 -9.45 -12.74 16.05
CA PHE A 137 -8.82 -11.43 16.16
C PHE A 137 -7.31 -11.59 16.18
N HIS A 138 -6.60 -10.81 15.38
CA HIS A 138 -5.13 -10.79 15.35
C HIS A 138 -4.59 -9.40 15.62
N THR A 139 -3.59 -9.32 16.50
CA THR A 139 -2.93 -8.05 16.82
C THR A 139 -2.07 -7.59 15.64
N GLY A 140 -2.26 -6.34 15.26
CA GLY A 140 -1.40 -5.61 14.32
C GLY A 140 -0.62 -4.52 15.06
N VAL A 141 -0.52 -3.33 14.46
CA VAL A 141 0.27 -2.21 14.99
C VAL A 141 -0.64 -1.08 15.46
N GLN A 142 -0.43 -0.61 16.70
CA GLN A 142 -1.20 0.48 17.31
C GLN A 142 -2.70 0.17 17.29
N TYR A 143 -3.51 1.01 16.63
CA TYR A 143 -4.97 0.85 16.52
C TYR A 143 -5.41 -0.07 15.36
N ARG A 144 -4.47 -0.57 14.54
CA ARG A 144 -4.71 -1.34 13.32
C ARG A 144 -4.55 -2.83 13.60
N HIS A 145 -5.63 -3.56 13.60
CA HIS A 145 -5.70 -5.00 13.84
C HIS A 145 -6.45 -5.69 12.71
N LEU A 146 -6.58 -7.00 12.83
CA LEU A 146 -7.27 -7.83 11.84
C LEU A 146 -8.39 -8.62 12.50
N LEU A 147 -9.52 -8.72 11.80
CA LEU A 147 -10.61 -9.64 12.07
C LEU A 147 -10.70 -10.63 10.90
N VAL A 148 -10.65 -11.92 11.21
CA VAL A 148 -10.87 -12.99 10.23
C VAL A 148 -12.18 -13.70 10.57
N ILE A 149 -13.05 -13.86 9.57
CA ILE A 149 -14.33 -14.54 9.70
C ILE A 149 -14.36 -15.70 8.70
N LYS A 150 -14.36 -16.93 9.22
CA LYS A 150 -14.52 -18.12 8.39
C LYS A 150 -15.94 -18.20 7.86
N GLY A 151 -16.07 -18.34 6.56
CA GLY A 151 -17.36 -18.40 5.86
C GLY A 151 -18.10 -17.07 5.79
N GLY A 152 -17.45 -15.93 6.12
CA GLY A 152 -18.04 -14.59 5.96
C GLY A 152 -18.23 -14.22 4.48
N ASP A 153 -19.29 -13.49 4.17
CA ASP A 153 -19.56 -12.96 2.82
C ASP A 153 -19.07 -11.51 2.70
N LYS A 154 -18.16 -11.26 1.76
CA LYS A 154 -17.55 -9.92 1.56
C LYS A 154 -18.49 -8.89 0.91
N ARG A 155 -19.66 -9.29 0.42
CA ARG A 155 -20.66 -8.38 -0.18
C ARG A 155 -21.40 -7.58 0.90
N ILE A 156 -20.64 -6.91 1.73
CA ILE A 156 -21.07 -6.01 2.81
C ILE A 156 -20.47 -4.62 2.61
N ASP A 157 -21.23 -3.61 2.96
CA ASP A 157 -20.80 -2.21 2.95
C ASP A 157 -20.30 -1.82 4.33
N CYS A 158 -19.08 -1.27 4.36
CA CYS A 158 -18.36 -0.88 5.56
C CYS A 158 -17.78 0.52 5.41
N THR A 159 -17.99 1.36 6.40
CA THR A 159 -17.46 2.73 6.39
C THR A 159 -16.09 2.79 7.05
N PRO A 160 -15.03 3.29 6.37
CA PRO A 160 -13.73 3.54 7.00
C PRO A 160 -13.87 4.56 8.14
N PRO A 161 -13.37 4.28 9.36
CA PRO A 161 -13.64 5.14 10.53
C PRO A 161 -12.93 6.50 10.48
N HIS A 162 -11.86 6.62 9.68
CA HIS A 162 -11.14 7.88 9.51
C HIS A 162 -11.86 8.88 8.59
N ASP A 163 -12.82 8.42 7.77
CA ASP A 163 -13.62 9.30 6.90
C ASP A 163 -14.81 9.95 7.62
N VAL A 164 -15.12 9.45 8.81
CA VAL A 164 -16.35 9.82 9.54
C VAL A 164 -16.12 10.25 10.99
N PRO A 165 -15.10 11.09 11.27
CA PRO A 165 -14.87 11.56 12.63
C PRO A 165 -16.08 12.37 13.15
N LEU A 166 -16.37 12.22 14.43
CA LEU A 166 -17.47 12.89 15.15
C LEU A 166 -18.89 12.55 14.64
N ARG A 167 -19.03 11.55 13.78
CA ARG A 167 -20.34 11.10 13.29
C ARG A 167 -20.94 10.05 14.22
N PRO A 168 -22.28 9.98 14.29
CA PRO A 168 -22.96 8.89 14.99
C PRO A 168 -22.60 7.53 14.40
N PHE A 169 -22.18 6.58 15.24
CA PHE A 169 -21.68 5.30 14.76
C PHE A 169 -22.80 4.34 14.28
N ARG A 170 -23.99 4.38 14.89
CA ARG A 170 -25.06 3.42 14.58
C ARG A 170 -25.51 3.43 13.10
N PRO A 171 -25.70 4.59 12.43
CA PRO A 171 -26.04 4.62 11.01
C PRO A 171 -24.92 4.10 10.09
N LEU A 172 -23.68 4.07 10.59
CA LEU A 172 -22.46 3.68 9.86
C LEU A 172 -22.07 2.21 10.08
N MET A 173 -22.83 1.46 10.90
CA MET A 173 -22.63 0.05 11.12
C MET A 173 -22.77 -0.74 9.80
N VAL A 174 -22.15 -1.92 9.75
CA VAL A 174 -22.07 -2.77 8.55
C VAL A 174 -23.44 -3.14 8.01
N LYS A 175 -23.60 -3.11 6.70
CA LYS A 175 -24.83 -3.46 5.98
C LYS A 175 -24.51 -4.40 4.81
N PRO A 176 -25.48 -5.21 4.31
CA PRO A 176 -25.33 -5.81 3.00
C PRO A 176 -25.07 -4.74 1.93
N MET A 177 -24.25 -5.03 0.93
CA MET A 177 -24.13 -4.15 -0.24
C MET A 177 -25.48 -3.97 -0.93
N GLU A 178 -25.71 -2.81 -1.54
CA GLU A 178 -26.93 -2.53 -2.27
C GLU A 178 -27.25 -3.63 -3.29
N GLY A 179 -28.46 -4.14 -3.29
CA GLY A 179 -28.89 -5.24 -4.14
C GLY A 179 -28.56 -6.65 -3.64
N THR A 180 -27.89 -6.77 -2.49
CA THR A 180 -27.54 -8.08 -1.91
C THR A 180 -28.33 -8.41 -0.63
N GLU A 181 -29.24 -7.55 -0.20
CA GLU A 181 -29.98 -7.65 1.06
C GLU A 181 -30.85 -8.91 1.17
N ASN A 182 -31.34 -9.38 0.02
CA ASN A 182 -32.24 -10.55 -0.08
C ASN A 182 -31.53 -11.81 -0.59
N ILE A 183 -30.22 -11.80 -0.70
CA ILE A 183 -29.46 -12.98 -1.13
C ILE A 183 -29.54 -14.03 -0.02
N SER A 184 -30.05 -15.21 -0.39
CA SER A 184 -30.19 -16.36 0.51
C SER A 184 -29.12 -17.42 0.30
N VAL A 185 -28.30 -17.30 -0.73
CA VAL A 185 -27.24 -18.26 -1.08
C VAL A 185 -25.88 -17.59 -1.00
N PRO A 186 -24.96 -18.07 -0.14
CA PRO A 186 -23.60 -17.60 -0.09
C PRO A 186 -22.83 -17.86 -1.39
N GLU A 187 -21.83 -17.04 -1.71
CA GLU A 187 -20.95 -17.17 -2.87
C GLU A 187 -19.47 -17.11 -2.46
N GLY A 188 -18.60 -17.55 -3.35
CA GLY A 188 -17.15 -17.36 -3.20
C GLY A 188 -16.51 -18.14 -2.04
N GLY A 189 -17.15 -19.22 -1.59
CA GLY A 189 -16.69 -19.99 -0.42
C GLY A 189 -17.27 -19.50 0.91
N ALA A 190 -18.14 -18.47 0.90
CA ALA A 190 -18.88 -18.05 2.09
C ALA A 190 -19.87 -19.12 2.55
N GLU A 191 -20.13 -19.16 3.86
CA GLU A 191 -21.16 -19.98 4.49
C GLU A 191 -22.33 -19.13 4.99
N LEU A 192 -22.04 -17.86 5.29
CA LEU A 192 -23.01 -16.84 5.70
C LEU A 192 -23.47 -16.03 4.49
N THR A 193 -24.71 -15.56 4.53
CA THR A 193 -25.19 -14.56 3.57
C THR A 193 -24.62 -13.17 3.92
N PRO A 194 -24.69 -12.18 2.99
CA PRO A 194 -24.27 -10.79 3.30
C PRO A 194 -24.94 -10.24 4.56
N LYS A 195 -26.25 -10.51 4.73
CA LYS A 195 -26.99 -10.08 5.91
C LYS A 195 -26.50 -10.74 7.19
N GLN A 196 -26.32 -12.06 7.18
CA GLN A 196 -25.81 -12.79 8.36
C GLN A 196 -24.40 -12.33 8.74
N THR A 197 -23.55 -12.05 7.74
CA THR A 197 -22.21 -11.53 7.97
C THR A 197 -22.25 -10.12 8.59
N ALA A 198 -23.09 -9.24 8.06
CA ALA A 198 -23.27 -7.89 8.61
C ALA A 198 -23.82 -7.93 10.04
N ASP A 199 -24.83 -8.78 10.30
CA ASP A 199 -25.42 -8.96 11.63
C ASP A 199 -24.36 -9.47 12.64
N LEU A 200 -23.54 -10.44 12.25
CA LEU A 200 -22.44 -10.97 13.08
C LEU A 200 -21.42 -9.88 13.43
N ILE A 201 -20.97 -9.12 12.43
CA ILE A 201 -19.98 -8.04 12.67
C ILE A 201 -20.57 -6.96 13.58
N ASN A 202 -21.82 -6.58 13.38
CA ASN A 202 -22.50 -5.61 14.21
C ASN A 202 -22.66 -6.08 15.67
N ASP A 203 -22.96 -7.36 15.88
CA ASP A 203 -22.97 -7.96 17.21
C ASP A 203 -21.59 -7.88 17.87
N LEU A 204 -20.52 -8.23 17.12
CA LEU A 204 -19.14 -8.11 17.62
C LEU A 204 -18.77 -6.67 17.99
N ILE A 205 -19.15 -5.67 17.19
CA ILE A 205 -18.95 -4.25 17.49
C ILE A 205 -19.62 -3.89 18.83
N LEU A 206 -20.90 -4.19 18.98
CA LEU A 206 -21.66 -3.85 20.18
C LEU A 206 -21.15 -4.57 21.43
N ARG A 207 -20.85 -5.88 21.32
CA ARG A 207 -20.29 -6.65 22.42
C ARG A 207 -18.89 -6.17 22.83
N SER A 208 -18.07 -5.77 21.86
CA SER A 208 -16.76 -5.22 22.15
C SER A 208 -16.85 -3.97 23.02
N GLN A 209 -17.85 -3.10 22.79
CA GLN A 209 -18.07 -1.90 23.62
C GLN A 209 -18.35 -2.27 25.08
N VAL A 210 -19.20 -3.28 25.31
CA VAL A 210 -19.51 -3.76 26.66
C VAL A 210 -18.28 -4.31 27.37
N LEU A 211 -17.47 -5.13 26.66
CA LEU A 211 -16.27 -5.76 27.22
C LEU A 211 -15.16 -4.76 27.50
N LEU A 212 -14.98 -3.79 26.60
CA LEU A 212 -13.85 -2.85 26.67
C LEU A 212 -14.12 -1.64 27.56
N GLU A 213 -15.37 -1.30 27.88
CA GLU A 213 -15.72 -0.07 28.62
C GLU A 213 -14.98 0.06 29.95
N ASN A 214 -14.92 -1.01 30.74
CA ASN A 214 -14.29 -1.05 32.06
C ASN A 214 -13.02 -1.90 32.10
N HIS A 215 -12.45 -2.21 30.93
CA HIS A 215 -11.18 -2.97 30.90
C HIS A 215 -10.05 -2.17 31.58
N PRO A 216 -9.16 -2.81 32.38
CA PRO A 216 -8.11 -2.10 33.12
C PRO A 216 -7.25 -1.16 32.30
N VAL A 217 -6.91 -1.52 31.05
CA VAL A 217 -6.18 -0.64 30.10
C VAL A 217 -6.98 0.65 29.86
N ASN A 218 -8.27 0.56 29.58
CA ASN A 218 -9.11 1.72 29.30
C ASN A 218 -9.37 2.56 30.57
N MET A 219 -9.49 1.93 31.73
CA MET A 219 -9.60 2.65 33.00
C MET A 219 -8.34 3.47 33.29
N LYS A 220 -7.15 2.88 33.05
CA LYS A 220 -5.87 3.59 33.15
C LYS A 220 -5.79 4.75 32.18
N ARG A 221 -6.12 4.52 30.90
CA ARG A 221 -6.12 5.56 29.86
C ARG A 221 -7.03 6.74 30.22
N LYS A 222 -8.27 6.46 30.66
CA LYS A 222 -9.20 7.49 31.15
C LYS A 222 -8.62 8.29 32.32
N ALA A 223 -7.98 7.61 33.28
CA ALA A 223 -7.33 8.27 34.43
C ALA A 223 -6.14 9.16 34.04
N GLU A 224 -5.47 8.84 32.93
CA GLU A 224 -4.37 9.62 32.35
C GLU A 224 -4.86 10.71 31.37
N GLY A 225 -6.18 10.90 31.22
CA GLY A 225 -6.75 11.85 30.27
C GLY A 225 -6.61 11.47 28.80
N LYS A 226 -6.33 10.20 28.53
CA LYS A 226 -6.25 9.64 27.18
C LYS A 226 -7.58 9.06 26.72
N ASP A 227 -7.82 9.03 25.43
CA ASP A 227 -9.01 8.41 24.84
C ASP A 227 -8.99 6.89 25.09
N PRO A 228 -10.10 6.30 25.57
CA PRO A 228 -10.20 4.84 25.68
C PRO A 228 -10.31 4.19 24.30
N ALA A 229 -9.82 2.97 24.19
CA ALA A 229 -9.99 2.09 23.04
C ALA A 229 -11.19 1.17 23.30
N ASN A 230 -12.40 1.68 23.15
CA ASN A 230 -13.61 1.09 23.70
C ASN A 230 -14.55 0.45 22.66
N SER A 231 -14.14 0.37 21.39
CA SER A 231 -14.90 -0.33 20.36
C SER A 231 -13.98 -0.87 19.26
N ILE A 232 -14.30 -2.02 18.70
CA ILE A 232 -13.74 -2.42 17.41
C ILE A 232 -14.52 -1.76 16.28
N TRP A 233 -13.85 -1.63 15.11
CA TRP A 233 -14.47 -1.14 13.89
C TRP A 233 -13.88 -1.86 12.66
N PRO A 234 -14.48 -3.01 12.26
CA PRO A 234 -14.08 -3.76 11.08
C PRO A 234 -14.50 -3.08 9.78
N TRP A 235 -13.61 -3.08 8.78
CA TRP A 235 -13.86 -2.50 7.47
C TRP A 235 -12.94 -3.12 6.39
N SER A 236 -13.22 -2.85 5.10
CA SER A 236 -12.47 -3.36 3.94
C SER A 236 -12.35 -4.90 3.95
N PRO A 237 -13.50 -5.62 3.84
CA PRO A 237 -13.51 -7.07 3.77
C PRO A 237 -12.90 -7.59 2.47
N GLY A 238 -12.30 -8.78 2.51
CA GLY A 238 -11.84 -9.47 1.31
C GLY A 238 -11.42 -10.91 1.60
N TYR A 239 -11.31 -11.68 0.54
CA TYR A 239 -10.77 -13.04 0.57
C TYR A 239 -9.29 -13.03 0.20
N ARG A 240 -8.63 -14.19 0.30
CA ARG A 240 -7.27 -14.34 -0.21
C ARG A 240 -7.22 -13.97 -1.70
N PRO A 241 -6.39 -12.98 -2.10
CA PRO A 241 -6.26 -12.58 -3.50
C PRO A 241 -5.77 -13.74 -4.38
N GLN A 242 -6.36 -13.89 -5.56
CA GLN A 242 -5.94 -14.87 -6.57
C GLN A 242 -4.80 -14.29 -7.41
N MET A 243 -3.70 -13.92 -6.74
CA MET A 243 -2.52 -13.36 -7.38
C MET A 243 -1.56 -14.48 -7.80
N GLU A 244 -1.20 -14.51 -9.09
CA GLU A 244 -0.10 -15.36 -9.55
C GLU A 244 1.21 -14.83 -8.97
N ARG A 245 2.13 -15.73 -8.61
CA ARG A 245 3.48 -15.31 -8.21
C ARG A 245 4.19 -14.64 -9.38
N LEU A 246 5.01 -13.65 -9.13
CA LEU A 246 5.79 -13.00 -10.19
C LEU A 246 6.67 -13.98 -10.95
N SER A 247 7.20 -15.03 -10.28
CA SER A 247 7.95 -16.11 -10.91
C SER A 247 7.16 -16.92 -11.94
N ASP A 248 5.85 -17.05 -11.75
CA ASP A 248 4.98 -17.78 -12.66
C ASP A 248 4.55 -16.87 -13.82
N LYS A 249 4.31 -15.59 -13.52
CA LYS A 249 3.90 -14.56 -14.48
C LYS A 249 5.07 -14.11 -15.38
N PHE A 250 6.27 -14.01 -14.82
CA PHE A 250 7.49 -13.54 -15.50
C PHE A 250 8.61 -14.55 -15.32
N PRO A 251 8.83 -15.44 -16.29
CA PRO A 251 9.83 -16.53 -16.17
C PRO A 251 11.28 -16.08 -15.90
N GLN A 252 11.60 -14.82 -16.21
CA GLN A 252 12.89 -14.20 -15.91
C GLN A 252 13.06 -13.84 -14.42
N VAL A 253 11.95 -13.75 -13.66
CA VAL A 253 11.96 -13.45 -12.21
C VAL A 253 11.78 -14.76 -11.45
N LYS A 254 12.86 -15.45 -11.14
CA LYS A 254 12.79 -16.70 -10.35
C LYS A 254 12.69 -16.42 -8.86
N ARG A 255 13.38 -15.38 -8.41
CA ARG A 255 13.41 -14.93 -7.01
C ARG A 255 13.30 -13.41 -6.97
N GLY A 256 12.58 -12.90 -5.99
CA GLY A 256 12.48 -11.47 -5.80
C GLY A 256 12.23 -11.09 -4.35
N ALA A 257 12.50 -9.83 -4.04
CA ALA A 257 12.34 -9.25 -2.73
C ALA A 257 11.51 -7.96 -2.75
N VAL A 258 10.81 -7.69 -1.65
CA VAL A 258 10.14 -6.42 -1.37
C VAL A 258 10.75 -5.78 -0.14
N ILE A 259 11.04 -4.48 -0.24
CA ILE A 259 11.56 -3.63 0.83
C ILE A 259 10.60 -2.47 0.99
N SER A 260 9.84 -2.47 2.08
CA SER A 260 8.91 -1.40 2.44
C SER A 260 8.72 -1.32 3.94
N ALA A 261 8.47 -0.13 4.46
CA ALA A 261 8.00 0.07 5.84
C ALA A 261 6.47 -0.06 5.95
N VAL A 262 5.76 -0.15 4.83
CA VAL A 262 4.29 -0.17 4.75
C VAL A 262 3.80 -1.61 4.68
N ASP A 263 2.96 -1.98 5.64
CA ASP A 263 2.43 -3.34 5.73
C ASP A 263 1.64 -3.75 4.49
N LEU A 264 0.89 -2.82 3.92
CA LEU A 264 0.10 -3.02 2.72
C LEU A 264 0.97 -3.47 1.54
N ILE A 265 2.10 -2.81 1.32
CA ILE A 265 3.06 -3.14 0.25
C ILE A 265 3.74 -4.49 0.52
N ASN A 266 4.07 -4.76 1.79
CA ASN A 266 4.59 -6.07 2.20
C ASN A 266 3.58 -7.20 1.95
N GLY A 267 2.28 -6.95 2.16
CA GLY A 267 1.21 -7.90 1.86
C GLY A 267 1.07 -8.18 0.36
N ILE A 268 1.16 -7.14 -0.49
CA ILE A 268 1.21 -7.31 -1.96
C ILE A 268 2.41 -8.15 -2.34
N GLY A 269 3.59 -7.84 -1.80
CA GLY A 269 4.82 -8.60 -2.03
C GLY A 269 4.68 -10.08 -1.64
N TYR A 270 4.05 -10.36 -0.50
CA TYR A 270 3.78 -11.74 -0.06
C TYR A 270 2.96 -12.53 -1.09
N TYR A 271 1.82 -11.99 -1.53
CA TYR A 271 0.99 -12.68 -2.53
C TYR A 271 1.66 -12.74 -3.90
N ALA A 272 2.50 -11.76 -4.23
CA ALA A 272 3.32 -11.76 -5.44
C ALA A 272 4.49 -12.79 -5.38
N GLY A 273 4.69 -13.47 -4.25
CA GLY A 273 5.76 -14.44 -4.05
C GLY A 273 7.13 -13.82 -3.80
N LEU A 274 7.19 -12.54 -3.40
CA LEU A 274 8.41 -11.84 -3.02
C LEU A 274 8.73 -12.09 -1.54
N ARG A 275 10.01 -12.26 -1.23
CA ARG A 275 10.44 -12.30 0.17
C ARG A 275 10.48 -10.90 0.76
N ARG A 276 9.90 -10.71 1.92
CA ARG A 276 9.98 -9.47 2.68
C ARG A 276 11.38 -9.30 3.28
N ILE A 277 11.95 -8.12 3.13
CA ILE A 277 13.18 -7.72 3.82
C ILE A 277 12.84 -6.62 4.82
N THR A 278 12.99 -6.92 6.10
CA THR A 278 12.85 -5.94 7.18
C THR A 278 14.15 -5.17 7.31
N VAL A 279 14.06 -3.84 7.31
CA VAL A 279 15.21 -2.94 7.36
C VAL A 279 15.18 -2.12 8.64
N GLU A 280 16.28 -2.11 9.38
CA GLU A 280 16.41 -1.30 10.60
C GLU A 280 16.34 0.20 10.27
N GLY A 281 15.50 0.92 11.01
CA GLY A 281 15.27 2.35 10.81
C GLY A 281 14.41 2.69 9.59
N ALA A 282 13.83 1.68 8.93
CA ALA A 282 12.83 1.93 7.89
C ALA A 282 11.51 2.40 8.53
N THR A 283 11.07 3.59 8.17
CA THR A 283 9.77 4.18 8.53
C THR A 283 8.97 4.51 7.27
N GLY A 284 7.68 4.78 7.41
CA GLY A 284 6.83 5.35 6.35
C GLY A 284 6.96 6.88 6.25
N LEU A 285 7.84 7.52 7.03
CA LEU A 285 7.96 8.96 7.14
C LEU A 285 9.26 9.48 6.46
N TYR A 286 9.42 10.80 6.46
CA TYR A 286 10.58 11.49 5.88
C TYR A 286 11.91 11.23 6.61
N ASP A 287 11.87 10.72 7.83
CA ASP A 287 13.04 10.32 8.63
C ASP A 287 13.51 8.87 8.37
N THR A 288 12.90 8.19 7.39
CA THR A 288 13.26 6.82 7.04
C THR A 288 14.75 6.67 6.74
N ASN A 289 15.34 5.54 7.11
CA ASN A 289 16.75 5.24 6.82
C ASN A 289 16.92 4.78 5.37
N TYR A 290 17.18 5.73 4.47
CA TYR A 290 17.41 5.49 3.04
C TYR A 290 18.62 4.60 2.82
N GLU A 291 19.71 4.82 3.53
CA GLU A 291 20.98 4.11 3.38
C GLU A 291 20.83 2.63 3.69
N ASN A 292 20.14 2.29 4.78
CA ASN A 292 19.86 0.89 5.13
C ASN A 292 18.92 0.22 4.12
N LYS A 293 17.91 0.95 3.60
CA LYS A 293 17.04 0.44 2.54
C LYS A 293 17.82 0.15 1.26
N VAL A 294 18.73 1.05 0.87
CA VAL A 294 19.61 0.88 -0.30
C VAL A 294 20.56 -0.29 -0.10
N ALA A 295 21.23 -0.39 1.05
CA ALA A 295 22.12 -1.52 1.35
C ALA A 295 21.38 -2.86 1.26
N ALA A 296 20.18 -2.95 1.81
CA ALA A 296 19.33 -4.14 1.73
C ALA A 296 18.92 -4.47 0.28
N ALA A 297 18.61 -3.44 -0.53
CA ALA A 297 18.27 -3.63 -1.95
C ALA A 297 19.46 -4.14 -2.77
N LEU A 298 20.65 -3.58 -2.56
CA LEU A 298 21.89 -4.01 -3.22
C LEU A 298 22.29 -5.42 -2.80
N ASP A 299 22.13 -5.78 -1.53
CA ASP A 299 22.38 -7.13 -1.06
C ASP A 299 21.37 -8.12 -1.66
N ALA A 300 20.11 -7.78 -1.70
CA ALA A 300 19.07 -8.57 -2.34
C ALA A 300 19.37 -8.81 -3.82
N LEU A 301 19.76 -7.79 -4.57
CA LEU A 301 20.13 -7.91 -5.98
C LEU A 301 21.31 -8.86 -6.25
N ARG A 302 22.13 -9.23 -5.25
CA ARG A 302 23.19 -10.24 -5.44
C ARG A 302 22.62 -11.63 -5.68
N THR A 303 21.47 -11.92 -5.10
CA THR A 303 20.85 -13.26 -5.10
C THR A 303 19.51 -13.34 -5.77
N ASP A 304 18.78 -12.22 -5.86
CA ASP A 304 17.45 -12.12 -6.45
C ASP A 304 17.51 -11.50 -7.85
N ASP A 305 16.56 -11.87 -8.68
CA ASP A 305 16.41 -11.35 -10.04
C ASP A 305 15.58 -10.04 -10.05
N PHE A 306 14.80 -9.81 -9.00
CA PHE A 306 13.89 -8.67 -8.88
C PHE A 306 13.88 -8.10 -7.46
N VAL A 307 13.92 -6.77 -7.35
CA VAL A 307 13.73 -6.04 -6.09
C VAL A 307 12.69 -4.95 -6.27
N TYR A 308 11.70 -4.90 -5.37
CA TYR A 308 10.77 -3.82 -5.25
C TYR A 308 11.14 -2.98 -4.02
N LEU A 309 11.71 -1.81 -4.24
CA LEU A 309 12.11 -0.86 -3.20
C LEU A 309 11.07 0.27 -3.12
N HIS A 310 10.36 0.32 -2.01
CA HIS A 310 9.28 1.29 -1.77
C HIS A 310 9.66 2.29 -0.68
N ILE A 311 9.46 3.59 -0.95
CA ILE A 311 9.76 4.71 -0.05
C ILE A 311 8.55 5.64 0.01
N GLU A 312 7.90 5.74 1.16
CA GLU A 312 6.61 6.40 1.40
C GLU A 312 6.71 7.92 1.62
N ALA A 313 7.88 8.41 1.98
CA ALA A 313 8.09 9.75 2.51
C ALA A 313 7.43 10.91 1.73
N SER A 314 7.32 10.80 0.40
CA SER A 314 6.71 11.84 -0.44
C SER A 314 5.19 11.84 -0.40
N ASP A 315 4.57 10.69 -0.15
CA ASP A 315 3.13 10.58 0.02
C ASP A 315 2.66 11.27 1.31
N GLU A 316 3.31 10.96 2.42
CA GLU A 316 3.02 11.60 3.71
C GLU A 316 3.17 13.12 3.65
N ALA A 317 4.24 13.62 3.00
CA ALA A 317 4.42 15.06 2.78
C ALA A 317 3.30 15.67 1.91
N GLY A 318 2.79 14.91 0.94
CA GLY A 318 1.61 15.26 0.12
C GLY A 318 0.35 15.37 0.96
N HIS A 319 0.08 14.39 1.82
CA HIS A 319 -1.06 14.40 2.76
C HIS A 319 -1.00 15.55 3.76
N GLU A 320 0.19 15.95 4.20
CA GLU A 320 0.37 17.16 5.01
C GLU A 320 0.13 18.45 4.22
N GLY A 321 0.16 18.40 2.89
CA GLY A 321 0.12 19.57 2.02
C GLY A 321 1.38 20.42 2.12
N ASN A 322 2.51 19.80 2.49
CA ASN A 322 3.78 20.45 2.80
C ASN A 322 4.72 20.42 1.58
N VAL A 323 4.55 21.40 0.69
CA VAL A 323 5.34 21.53 -0.55
C VAL A 323 6.86 21.50 -0.31
N PRO A 324 7.46 22.28 0.60
CA PRO A 324 8.90 22.23 0.87
C PRO A 324 9.36 20.84 1.36
N LEU A 325 8.59 20.21 2.23
CA LEU A 325 8.89 18.87 2.74
C LEU A 325 8.86 17.84 1.60
N LYS A 326 7.82 17.88 0.75
CA LYS A 326 7.69 16.94 -0.37
C LYS A 326 8.84 17.11 -1.39
N ILE A 327 9.25 18.33 -1.71
CA ILE A 327 10.45 18.56 -2.53
C ILE A 327 11.68 17.93 -1.87
N MET A 328 11.89 18.13 -0.58
CA MET A 328 13.02 17.54 0.15
C MET A 328 12.98 15.99 0.10
N THR A 329 11.81 15.37 0.23
CA THR A 329 11.70 13.91 0.16
C THR A 329 11.99 13.37 -1.24
N ILE A 330 11.60 14.08 -2.30
CA ILE A 330 11.95 13.77 -3.70
C ILE A 330 13.47 13.87 -3.91
N GLU A 331 14.10 14.94 -3.43
CA GLU A 331 15.56 15.14 -3.51
C GLU A 331 16.32 14.08 -2.70
N ASN A 332 15.81 13.66 -1.55
CA ASN A 332 16.34 12.54 -0.77
C ASN A 332 16.22 11.21 -1.52
N LEU A 333 15.09 10.94 -2.17
CA LEU A 333 14.94 9.74 -3.00
C LEU A 333 15.99 9.72 -4.11
N ASP A 334 16.19 10.82 -4.81
CA ASP A 334 17.18 10.95 -5.87
C ASP A 334 18.61 10.71 -5.34
N SER A 335 19.02 11.50 -4.35
CA SER A 335 20.41 11.55 -3.88
C SER A 335 20.82 10.42 -2.95
N ARG A 336 19.87 9.88 -2.15
CA ARG A 336 20.13 8.86 -1.12
C ARG A 336 19.65 7.46 -1.50
N ALA A 337 18.86 7.31 -2.57
CA ALA A 337 18.42 6.00 -3.06
C ALA A 337 18.79 5.77 -4.53
N VAL A 338 18.25 6.56 -5.47
CA VAL A 338 18.45 6.35 -6.91
C VAL A 338 19.93 6.47 -7.27
N GLY A 339 20.60 7.53 -6.83
CA GLY A 339 22.01 7.75 -7.10
C GLY A 339 22.93 6.63 -6.60
N PRO A 340 22.90 6.30 -5.29
CA PRO A 340 23.71 5.20 -4.74
C PRO A 340 23.45 3.84 -5.40
N ILE A 341 22.19 3.51 -5.73
CA ILE A 341 21.87 2.27 -6.43
C ILE A 341 22.48 2.28 -7.83
N TYR A 342 22.28 3.36 -8.61
CA TYR A 342 22.86 3.49 -9.94
C TYR A 342 24.37 3.36 -9.92
N GLU A 343 25.05 4.12 -9.06
CA GLU A 343 26.52 4.12 -8.98
C GLU A 343 27.08 2.74 -8.55
N ALA A 344 26.34 1.99 -7.74
CA ALA A 344 26.73 0.65 -7.35
C ALA A 344 26.57 -0.39 -8.46
N VAL A 345 25.49 -0.34 -9.25
CA VAL A 345 25.13 -1.42 -10.18
C VAL A 345 25.53 -1.17 -11.65
N LYS A 346 25.88 0.07 -12.02
CA LYS A 346 26.14 0.46 -13.42
C LYS A 346 27.23 -0.37 -14.11
N ASP A 347 28.19 -0.88 -13.35
CA ASP A 347 29.35 -1.62 -13.82
C ASP A 347 29.32 -3.11 -13.40
N TRP A 348 28.15 -3.61 -12.92
CA TRP A 348 28.05 -5.03 -12.58
C TRP A 348 28.12 -5.91 -13.82
N GLU A 349 28.81 -7.05 -13.72
CA GLU A 349 28.93 -8.03 -14.81
C GLU A 349 27.54 -8.54 -15.24
N GLU A 350 26.66 -8.84 -14.27
CA GLU A 350 25.25 -9.12 -14.54
C GLU A 350 24.48 -7.78 -14.54
N PRO A 351 23.99 -7.32 -15.71
CA PRO A 351 23.36 -5.99 -15.80
C PRO A 351 22.07 -5.90 -14.97
N VAL A 352 21.83 -4.72 -14.43
CA VAL A 352 20.63 -4.37 -13.66
C VAL A 352 19.84 -3.31 -14.40
N ALA A 353 18.56 -3.56 -14.64
CA ALA A 353 17.62 -2.56 -15.07
C ALA A 353 17.05 -1.80 -13.86
N ILE A 354 17.06 -0.47 -13.94
CA ILE A 354 16.53 0.42 -12.91
C ILE A 354 15.27 1.08 -13.47
N SER A 355 14.15 0.92 -12.77
CA SER A 355 12.93 1.67 -13.00
C SER A 355 12.67 2.61 -11.83
N VAL A 356 12.32 3.87 -12.10
CA VAL A 356 11.93 4.86 -11.07
C VAL A 356 10.56 5.41 -11.43
N LEU A 357 9.65 5.43 -10.45
CA LEU A 357 8.30 5.94 -10.62
C LEU A 357 7.65 6.29 -9.27
N PRO A 358 6.68 7.20 -9.20
CA PRO A 358 5.65 7.18 -8.17
C PRO A 358 4.69 6.02 -8.41
N ASP A 359 3.87 5.67 -7.44
CA ASP A 359 2.76 4.74 -7.65
C ASP A 359 1.46 5.49 -8.02
N HIS A 360 1.20 6.64 -7.43
CA HIS A 360 0.11 7.58 -7.75
C HIS A 360 0.54 9.02 -7.45
N PRO A 361 -0.22 10.03 -7.91
CA PRO A 361 -0.06 11.39 -7.43
C PRO A 361 -0.71 11.57 -6.04
N THR A 362 -0.07 12.38 -5.18
CA THR A 362 -0.64 12.86 -3.92
C THR A 362 -0.49 14.38 -3.86
N PRO A 363 -1.29 15.13 -4.63
CA PRO A 363 -1.13 16.56 -4.74
C PRO A 363 -1.24 17.28 -3.39
N CYS A 364 -0.23 18.09 -3.06
CA CYS A 364 -0.19 18.87 -1.82
C CYS A 364 -1.40 19.79 -1.65
N GLU A 365 -1.96 20.28 -2.75
CA GLU A 365 -3.17 21.11 -2.74
C GLU A 365 -4.39 20.32 -2.27
N LEU A 366 -4.52 19.07 -2.73
CA LEU A 366 -5.66 18.21 -2.45
C LEU A 366 -5.50 17.41 -1.16
N ARG A 367 -4.25 17.08 -0.77
CA ARG A 367 -3.90 16.25 0.40
C ARG A 367 -4.48 14.84 0.39
N THR A 368 -4.68 14.31 -0.80
CA THR A 368 -5.16 12.94 -1.02
C THR A 368 -4.75 12.47 -2.40
N HIS A 369 -4.87 11.16 -2.63
CA HIS A 369 -4.47 10.54 -3.87
C HIS A 369 -5.38 10.89 -5.05
N THR A 370 -4.79 10.93 -6.24
CA THR A 370 -5.51 11.10 -7.51
C THR A 370 -5.15 9.99 -8.51
N ALA A 371 -5.84 9.96 -9.64
CA ALA A 371 -5.76 8.85 -10.60
C ALA A 371 -5.10 9.24 -11.93
N GLU A 372 -4.47 10.42 -12.02
CA GLU A 372 -3.75 10.81 -13.24
C GLU A 372 -2.58 9.87 -13.50
N PRO A 373 -2.25 9.63 -14.78
CA PRO A 373 -1.08 8.83 -15.15
C PRO A 373 0.20 9.40 -14.56
N ILE A 374 1.02 8.55 -13.98
CA ILE A 374 2.30 8.91 -13.36
C ILE A 374 3.46 8.83 -14.36
N PRO A 375 4.53 9.64 -14.19
CA PRO A 375 5.76 9.49 -14.96
C PRO A 375 6.52 8.23 -14.51
N PHE A 376 7.18 7.55 -15.45
CA PHE A 376 8.15 6.52 -15.13
C PHE A 376 9.36 6.61 -16.06
N LEU A 377 10.51 6.15 -15.58
CA LEU A 377 11.72 5.96 -16.38
C LEU A 377 12.23 4.53 -16.24
N ILE A 378 12.84 4.03 -17.29
CA ILE A 378 13.57 2.75 -17.30
C ILE A 378 14.96 2.99 -17.91
N TRP A 379 15.96 2.55 -17.19
CA TRP A 379 17.34 2.51 -17.64
C TRP A 379 17.94 1.13 -17.45
N HIS A 380 18.74 0.70 -18.40
CA HIS A 380 19.65 -0.46 -18.27
C HIS A 380 20.86 -0.30 -19.22
N PRO A 381 21.99 -0.97 -18.97
CA PRO A 381 23.11 -0.96 -19.91
C PRO A 381 22.67 -1.41 -21.31
N GLY A 382 22.99 -0.61 -22.31
CA GLY A 382 22.68 -0.90 -23.72
C GLY A 382 21.29 -0.50 -24.20
N ILE A 383 20.46 0.15 -23.36
CA ILE A 383 19.19 0.74 -23.83
C ILE A 383 19.48 1.90 -24.77
N GLU A 384 18.72 1.95 -25.87
CA GLU A 384 18.72 3.14 -26.72
C GLU A 384 17.86 4.22 -26.07
N ALA A 385 18.49 5.34 -25.70
CA ALA A 385 17.82 6.44 -25.03
C ALA A 385 16.82 7.16 -25.92
N ASP A 386 15.77 7.71 -25.33
CA ASP A 386 14.88 8.65 -26.04
C ASP A 386 15.36 10.11 -25.92
N GLU A 387 14.55 11.04 -26.43
CA GLU A 387 14.89 12.48 -26.46
C GLU A 387 14.62 13.20 -25.12
N VAL A 388 14.04 12.52 -24.12
CA VAL A 388 13.71 13.12 -22.81
C VAL A 388 14.99 13.41 -22.01
N ARG A 389 15.03 14.58 -21.35
CA ARG A 389 16.22 15.05 -20.66
C ARG A 389 16.06 15.23 -19.16
N THR A 390 14.83 15.28 -18.67
CA THR A 390 14.47 15.41 -17.25
C THR A 390 13.38 14.40 -16.91
N PHE A 391 13.31 14.06 -15.63
CA PHE A 391 12.28 13.15 -15.12
C PHE A 391 11.21 13.95 -14.36
N ASP A 392 10.12 14.23 -15.04
CA ASP A 392 8.94 14.92 -14.48
C ASP A 392 7.68 14.60 -15.29
N GLU A 393 6.52 15.01 -14.75
CA GLU A 393 5.20 14.71 -15.32
C GLU A 393 5.00 15.31 -16.73
N VAL A 394 5.64 16.45 -17.02
CA VAL A 394 5.54 17.15 -18.29
C VAL A 394 6.46 16.51 -19.31
N ALA A 395 7.74 16.32 -18.96
CA ALA A 395 8.73 15.70 -19.83
C ALA A 395 8.35 14.26 -20.21
N ALA A 396 7.71 13.53 -19.29
CA ALA A 396 7.24 12.16 -19.54
C ALA A 396 6.16 12.06 -20.63
N CYS A 397 5.49 13.16 -20.98
CA CYS A 397 4.56 13.18 -22.11
C CYS A 397 5.23 12.94 -23.47
N GLU A 398 6.50 13.31 -23.59
CA GLU A 398 7.31 13.18 -24.81
C GLU A 398 8.14 11.89 -24.85
N GLY A 399 8.08 11.08 -23.81
CA GLY A 399 8.85 9.85 -23.69
C GLY A 399 8.41 8.77 -24.68
N SER A 400 9.38 7.96 -25.13
CA SER A 400 9.17 6.95 -26.18
C SER A 400 8.21 5.81 -25.81
N TYR A 401 7.98 5.58 -24.51
CA TYR A 401 6.96 4.62 -24.06
C TYR A 401 5.53 5.16 -24.18
N GLY A 402 5.35 6.48 -24.33
CA GLY A 402 4.02 7.09 -24.39
C GLY A 402 3.18 6.85 -23.12
N LEU A 403 1.87 6.70 -23.29
CA LEU A 403 0.94 6.37 -22.22
C LEU A 403 0.68 4.86 -22.16
N MET A 404 1.14 4.24 -21.08
CA MET A 404 0.98 2.81 -20.84
C MET A 404 -0.17 2.55 -19.87
N LYS A 405 -0.86 1.42 -20.06
CA LYS A 405 -1.91 0.91 -19.17
C LYS A 405 -1.58 -0.47 -18.61
N ASP A 406 -0.39 -0.98 -18.95
CA ASP A 406 0.08 -2.32 -18.61
C ASP A 406 1.39 -2.25 -17.82
N CYS A 407 1.79 -3.36 -17.21
CA CYS A 407 2.93 -3.53 -16.35
C CYS A 407 4.27 -3.07 -16.94
N LEU A 408 5.08 -2.38 -16.13
CA LEU A 408 6.45 -1.98 -16.46
C LEU A 408 7.39 -3.16 -16.75
N LEU A 409 7.18 -4.32 -16.13
CA LEU A 409 8.03 -5.50 -16.34
C LEU A 409 7.95 -6.06 -17.78
N TYR A 410 6.88 -5.78 -18.52
CA TYR A 410 6.76 -6.13 -19.93
C TYR A 410 7.59 -5.23 -20.86
N THR A 411 7.96 -4.04 -20.41
CA THR A 411 8.69 -3.06 -21.23
C THR A 411 10.21 -3.20 -21.12
N SER A 412 10.71 -3.96 -20.16
CA SER A 412 12.12 -4.37 -20.15
C SER A 412 12.33 -5.39 -21.27
N PRO A 413 13.24 -5.14 -22.23
CA PRO A 413 13.48 -6.09 -23.31
C PRO A 413 13.94 -7.41 -22.72
N SER A 414 13.18 -8.46 -23.01
CA SER A 414 13.66 -9.83 -22.81
C SER A 414 14.89 -10.02 -23.69
N PRO A 415 15.91 -10.80 -23.27
CA PRO A 415 17.03 -11.18 -24.14
C PRO A 415 16.59 -11.81 -25.47
N ARG A 416 15.32 -12.22 -25.61
CA ARG A 416 14.75 -12.77 -26.84
C ARG A 416 14.24 -11.70 -27.84
N ASP A 417 14.08 -10.45 -27.42
CA ASP A 417 13.61 -9.38 -28.32
C ASP A 417 14.74 -8.80 -29.16
N THR A 418 15.99 -9.02 -28.80
CA THR A 418 17.18 -8.68 -29.58
C THR A 418 17.47 -9.65 -30.74
N GLU A 419 16.81 -10.83 -30.79
CA GLU A 419 16.96 -11.79 -31.88
C GLU A 419 15.93 -11.65 -33.02
N ARG A 420 15.04 -10.65 -32.94
CA ARG A 420 13.96 -10.41 -33.94
C ARG A 420 14.05 -9.07 -34.67
N SER A 421 15.20 -8.42 -34.68
CA SER A 421 15.47 -7.25 -35.51
C SER A 421 16.41 -7.59 -36.67
#